data_3178ca8ea1281255cbbe3335f314300b
#
_entry.id   3178ca8ea1281255cbbe3335f314300b
#
_cell.length_a   1.000
_cell.length_b   1.000
_cell.length_c   1.000
_cell.angle_alpha   90.00
_cell.angle_beta   90.00
_cell.angle_gamma   90.00
#
_symmetry.space_group_name_H-M   'P 1'
#
loop_
_entity.id
_entity.type
_entity.pdbx_description
1 polymer ?
#
loop_
_entity_poly.entity_id
_entity_poly.type
_entity_poly.pdbx_seq_one_letter_code
_entity_poly.pdbx_strand_id
1 'polypeptide(L)'
;MGIIFFSLFEKLLQATGRSLYSTIGQVAGAVVNIILDPIMIYGIGPVPEMGVQGAAYATVIGQVVSAVLLFIFHIKLNKEFEHGAKYMKPDAGIIKEIYAIGLPAIIAQALMSIMVYVMNLILKFSPSAQTAYGLFYKVQQFVLFLAFGLRDAITPIIAFAYGMGSKKRIKDGIKYGLMYTSVLMIFGILITEIFPSSFATLFNAGSSREYFIGAMRIISISFIFAGINVAYQGIYQALDGGMESLIISLLRQLVIILPLAGIFSIFVRKGRAGVSLIWWAFPITELAACLIGFVFLKKIQKIKVERLTH
;
A
#
# COMPACT_ATOMS: atom_id res chain seq x y z
N MET A 1 -4.94 2.37 -19.79
CA MET A 1 -6.42 2.55 -19.75
C MET A 1 -7.12 1.49 -18.91
N GLY A 2 -6.82 0.17 -19.07
CA GLY A 2 -7.50 -0.92 -18.33
C GLY A 2 -7.52 -0.75 -16.81
N ILE A 3 -6.37 -0.43 -16.20
CA ILE A 3 -6.25 -0.25 -14.75
C ILE A 3 -7.12 0.91 -14.19
N ILE A 4 -7.31 1.99 -14.95
CA ILE A 4 -8.13 3.13 -14.51
C ILE A 4 -9.60 2.73 -14.41
N PHE A 5 -10.14 2.09 -15.45
CA PHE A 5 -11.52 1.61 -15.45
C PHE A 5 -11.75 0.51 -14.43
N PHE A 6 -10.81 -0.43 -14.31
CA PHE A 6 -10.80 -1.45 -13.27
C PHE A 6 -10.93 -0.81 -11.88
N SER A 7 -10.03 0.11 -11.53
CA SER A 7 -10.03 0.76 -10.22
C SER A 7 -11.29 1.62 -9.99
N LEU A 8 -11.80 2.29 -11.02
CA LEU A 8 -13.04 3.07 -10.93
C LEU A 8 -14.22 2.18 -10.52
N PHE A 9 -14.49 1.12 -11.28
CA PHE A 9 -15.65 0.24 -11.00
C PHE A 9 -15.45 -0.56 -9.71
N GLU A 10 -14.22 -0.91 -9.36
CA GLU A 10 -13.89 -1.49 -8.06
C GLU A 10 -14.35 -0.59 -6.92
N LYS A 11 -13.95 0.69 -6.93
CA LYS A 11 -14.30 1.64 -5.88
C LYS A 11 -15.78 1.97 -5.84
N LEU A 12 -16.46 2.05 -6.99
CA LEU A 12 -17.92 2.22 -7.05
C LEU A 12 -18.68 1.05 -6.43
N LEU A 13 -18.23 -0.19 -6.65
CA LEU A 13 -18.81 -1.38 -6.01
C LEU A 13 -18.52 -1.42 -4.50
N GLN A 14 -17.34 -1.03 -4.08
CA GLN A 14 -16.96 -0.94 -2.66
C GLN A 14 -17.79 0.13 -1.94
N ALA A 15 -17.99 1.29 -2.55
CA ALA A 15 -18.77 2.40 -1.99
C ALA A 15 -20.25 2.04 -1.74
N THR A 16 -20.82 1.11 -2.51
CA THR A 16 -22.18 0.62 -2.34
C THR A 16 -22.29 -0.65 -1.48
N GLY A 17 -21.21 -1.02 -0.78
CA GLY A 17 -21.17 -2.20 0.08
C GLY A 17 -21.04 -3.54 -0.64
N ARG A 18 -20.76 -3.52 -1.94
CA ARG A 18 -20.63 -4.73 -2.79
C ARG A 18 -19.17 -5.20 -2.95
N SER A 19 -18.40 -5.13 -1.88
CA SER A 19 -16.96 -5.49 -1.88
C SER A 19 -16.68 -6.92 -2.35
N LEU A 20 -17.62 -7.87 -2.11
CA LEU A 20 -17.46 -9.24 -2.61
C LEU A 20 -17.33 -9.28 -4.14
N TYR A 21 -18.19 -8.57 -4.85
CA TYR A 21 -18.16 -8.53 -6.32
C TYR A 21 -16.93 -7.80 -6.85
N SER A 22 -16.48 -6.76 -6.14
CA SER A 22 -15.20 -6.10 -6.38
C SER A 22 -14.05 -7.11 -6.29
N THR A 23 -14.00 -7.91 -5.24
CA THR A 23 -12.97 -8.94 -5.05
C THR A 23 -13.03 -10.03 -6.14
N ILE A 24 -14.24 -10.50 -6.51
CA ILE A 24 -14.40 -11.49 -7.59
C ILE A 24 -13.81 -10.96 -8.90
N GLY A 25 -14.08 -9.72 -9.27
CA GLY A 25 -13.54 -9.12 -10.49
C GLY A 25 -12.01 -9.00 -10.47
N GLN A 26 -11.43 -8.63 -9.31
CA GLN A 26 -9.98 -8.59 -9.13
C GLN A 26 -9.34 -9.97 -9.25
N VAL A 27 -9.87 -10.96 -8.54
CA VAL A 27 -9.36 -12.34 -8.55
C VAL A 27 -9.46 -12.93 -9.95
N ALA A 28 -10.56 -12.72 -10.66
CA ALA A 28 -10.72 -13.21 -12.04
C ALA A 28 -9.65 -12.66 -12.97
N GLY A 29 -9.36 -11.36 -12.93
CA GLY A 29 -8.29 -10.78 -13.73
C GLY A 29 -6.90 -11.26 -13.35
N ALA A 30 -6.64 -11.43 -12.04
CA ALA A 30 -5.38 -11.98 -11.56
C ALA A 30 -5.18 -13.43 -12.01
N VAL A 31 -6.22 -14.26 -11.96
CA VAL A 31 -6.18 -15.66 -12.44
C VAL A 31 -5.92 -15.70 -13.96
N VAL A 32 -6.59 -14.86 -14.73
CA VAL A 32 -6.34 -14.75 -16.18
C VAL A 32 -4.89 -14.33 -16.45
N ASN A 33 -4.36 -13.37 -15.73
CA ASN A 33 -2.97 -12.97 -15.88
C ASN A 33 -2.00 -14.11 -15.55
N ILE A 34 -2.18 -14.81 -14.41
CA ILE A 34 -1.35 -15.95 -13.99
C ILE A 34 -1.35 -17.07 -15.05
N ILE A 35 -2.49 -17.33 -15.69
CA ILE A 35 -2.60 -18.36 -16.74
C ILE A 35 -1.94 -17.89 -18.03
N LEU A 36 -2.15 -16.63 -18.43
CA LEU A 36 -1.62 -16.10 -19.69
C LEU A 36 -0.12 -15.80 -19.63
N ASP A 37 0.43 -15.45 -18.47
CA ASP A 37 1.86 -15.15 -18.32
C ASP A 37 2.75 -16.25 -18.88
N PRO A 38 2.71 -17.51 -18.41
CA PRO A 38 3.55 -18.57 -18.95
C PRO A 38 3.23 -18.88 -20.42
N ILE A 39 1.97 -18.79 -20.84
CA ILE A 39 1.56 -19.09 -22.22
C ILE A 39 2.20 -18.07 -23.18
N MET A 40 2.17 -16.79 -22.83
CA MET A 40 2.66 -15.72 -23.72
C MET A 40 4.17 -15.46 -23.57
N ILE A 41 4.75 -15.73 -22.40
CA ILE A 41 6.19 -15.59 -22.17
C ILE A 41 6.95 -16.68 -22.92
N TYR A 42 6.54 -17.94 -22.77
CA TYR A 42 7.26 -19.11 -23.29
C TYR A 42 6.71 -19.63 -24.63
N GLY A 43 5.61 -19.08 -25.13
CA GLY A 43 5.04 -19.53 -26.42
C GLY A 43 4.42 -20.92 -26.31
N ILE A 44 3.46 -21.15 -25.41
CA ILE A 44 2.82 -22.46 -25.25
C ILE A 44 1.63 -22.59 -26.20
N GLY A 45 1.59 -23.70 -26.96
CA GLY A 45 0.52 -24.00 -27.90
C GLY A 45 0.60 -23.15 -29.18
N PRO A 46 -0.48 -22.52 -29.63
CA PRO A 46 -0.49 -21.72 -30.88
C PRO A 46 0.07 -20.29 -30.70
N VAL A 47 0.45 -19.92 -29.47
CA VAL A 47 0.94 -18.57 -29.18
C VAL A 47 2.45 -18.53 -29.38
N PRO A 48 3.00 -17.55 -30.13
CA PRO A 48 4.44 -17.40 -30.28
C PRO A 48 5.10 -16.98 -28.99
N GLU A 49 6.36 -17.33 -28.79
CA GLU A 49 7.16 -16.86 -27.66
C GLU A 49 7.37 -15.34 -27.76
N MET A 50 6.90 -14.60 -26.74
CA MET A 50 6.95 -13.13 -26.70
C MET A 50 7.85 -12.59 -25.59
N GLY A 51 8.35 -13.43 -24.70
CA GLY A 51 9.20 -13.02 -23.59
C GLY A 51 8.56 -11.91 -22.72
N VAL A 52 9.30 -10.82 -22.50
CA VAL A 52 8.83 -9.67 -21.67
C VAL A 52 7.58 -9.00 -22.26
N GLN A 53 7.44 -8.97 -23.59
CA GLN A 53 6.24 -8.41 -24.24
C GLN A 53 5.02 -9.27 -23.93
N GLY A 54 5.17 -10.59 -23.87
CA GLY A 54 4.12 -11.53 -23.50
C GLY A 54 3.57 -11.26 -22.09
N ALA A 55 4.45 -11.04 -21.11
CA ALA A 55 4.06 -10.65 -19.75
C ALA A 55 3.28 -9.32 -19.72
N ALA A 56 3.69 -8.33 -20.53
CA ALA A 56 2.97 -7.07 -20.65
C ALA A 56 1.56 -7.25 -21.24
N TYR A 57 1.41 -8.04 -22.29
CA TYR A 57 0.09 -8.34 -22.87
C TYR A 57 -0.80 -9.12 -21.90
N ALA A 58 -0.28 -10.14 -21.23
CA ALA A 58 -1.03 -10.91 -20.23
C ALA A 58 -1.55 -10.00 -19.10
N THR A 59 -0.71 -9.08 -18.63
CA THR A 59 -1.12 -8.08 -17.61
C THR A 59 -2.25 -7.18 -18.12
N VAL A 60 -2.15 -6.65 -19.33
CA VAL A 60 -3.18 -5.81 -19.94
C VAL A 60 -4.49 -6.57 -20.11
N ILE A 61 -4.43 -7.81 -20.60
CA ILE A 61 -5.63 -8.66 -20.77
C ILE A 61 -6.28 -8.92 -19.42
N GLY A 62 -5.52 -9.29 -18.39
CA GLY A 62 -6.04 -9.48 -17.03
C GLY A 62 -6.74 -8.23 -16.48
N GLN A 63 -6.16 -7.05 -16.69
CA GLN A 63 -6.79 -5.77 -16.28
C GLN A 63 -8.06 -5.46 -17.06
N VAL A 64 -8.11 -5.76 -18.35
CA VAL A 64 -9.30 -5.58 -19.19
C VAL A 64 -10.41 -6.53 -18.76
N VAL A 65 -10.10 -7.80 -18.50
CA VAL A 65 -11.07 -8.77 -17.98
C VAL A 65 -11.64 -8.31 -16.65
N SER A 66 -10.79 -7.87 -15.70
CA SER A 66 -11.27 -7.28 -14.45
C SER A 66 -12.19 -6.08 -14.70
N ALA A 67 -11.78 -5.13 -15.55
CA ALA A 67 -12.56 -3.93 -15.83
C ALA A 67 -13.93 -4.27 -16.43
N VAL A 68 -13.99 -5.21 -17.36
CA VAL A 68 -15.26 -5.64 -17.99
C VAL A 68 -16.18 -6.35 -16.99
N LEU A 69 -15.65 -7.27 -16.18
CA LEU A 69 -16.44 -7.95 -15.16
C LEU A 69 -17.00 -6.98 -14.12
N LEU A 70 -16.16 -6.07 -13.63
CA LEU A 70 -16.58 -5.07 -12.65
C LEU A 70 -17.60 -4.08 -13.23
N PHE A 71 -17.45 -3.70 -14.49
CA PHE A 71 -18.44 -2.90 -15.22
C PHE A 71 -19.79 -3.62 -15.31
N ILE A 72 -19.79 -4.91 -15.66
CA ILE A 72 -21.03 -5.72 -15.71
C ILE A 72 -21.67 -5.80 -14.32
N PHE A 73 -20.87 -6.05 -13.27
CA PHE A 73 -21.39 -6.06 -11.91
C PHE A 73 -21.91 -4.68 -11.47
N HIS A 74 -21.22 -3.61 -11.86
CA HIS A 74 -21.68 -2.25 -11.58
C HIS A 74 -23.05 -1.98 -12.20
N ILE A 75 -23.25 -2.26 -13.48
CA ILE A 75 -24.52 -2.04 -14.15
C ILE A 75 -25.65 -2.93 -13.58
N LYS A 76 -25.35 -4.20 -13.30
CA LYS A 76 -26.39 -5.15 -12.86
C LYS A 76 -26.76 -5.00 -11.38
N LEU A 77 -25.82 -4.65 -10.54
CA LEU A 77 -25.99 -4.70 -9.08
C LEU A 77 -26.09 -3.33 -8.43
N ASN A 78 -25.42 -2.31 -8.95
CA ASN A 78 -25.44 -0.95 -8.39
C ASN A 78 -26.65 -0.16 -8.85
N LYS A 79 -27.84 -0.58 -8.40
CA LYS A 79 -29.11 0.07 -8.74
C LYS A 79 -29.26 1.47 -8.12
N GLU A 80 -28.39 1.83 -7.18
CA GLU A 80 -28.33 3.14 -6.54
C GLU A 80 -27.77 4.23 -7.46
N PHE A 81 -27.07 3.83 -8.53
CA PHE A 81 -26.56 4.77 -9.53
C PHE A 81 -27.53 4.92 -10.69
N GLU A 82 -27.87 6.15 -11.01
CA GLU A 82 -28.62 6.49 -12.22
C GLU A 82 -27.66 6.66 -13.40
N HIS A 83 -27.84 5.84 -14.43
CA HIS A 83 -27.04 5.85 -15.66
C HIS A 83 -27.71 6.72 -16.73
N GLY A 84 -27.55 8.03 -16.66
CA GLY A 84 -28.14 8.95 -17.64
C GLY A 84 -27.12 9.94 -18.20
N ALA A 85 -27.19 10.24 -19.50
CA ALA A 85 -26.30 11.22 -20.14
C ALA A 85 -26.37 12.61 -19.47
N LYS A 86 -27.48 12.94 -18.81
CA LYS A 86 -27.64 14.18 -18.05
C LYS A 86 -26.66 14.34 -16.89
N TYR A 87 -26.17 13.21 -16.33
CA TYR A 87 -25.22 13.20 -15.21
C TYR A 87 -23.76 13.23 -15.67
N MET A 88 -23.50 13.15 -16.97
CA MET A 88 -22.13 13.23 -17.52
C MET A 88 -21.60 14.67 -17.57
N LYS A 89 -22.41 15.68 -17.22
CA LYS A 89 -21.94 17.06 -17.15
C LYS A 89 -21.00 17.23 -15.96
N PRO A 90 -19.76 17.72 -16.18
CA PRO A 90 -18.83 17.94 -15.09
C PRO A 90 -19.36 19.03 -14.15
N ASP A 91 -19.39 18.72 -12.85
CA ASP A 91 -19.71 19.66 -11.77
C ASP A 91 -18.45 20.06 -11.04
N ALA A 92 -18.15 21.35 -11.01
CA ALA A 92 -16.92 21.85 -10.37
C ALA A 92 -16.89 21.60 -8.85
N GLY A 93 -18.04 21.58 -8.18
CA GLY A 93 -18.16 21.27 -6.75
C GLY A 93 -17.74 19.82 -6.46
N ILE A 94 -18.34 18.88 -7.19
CA ILE A 94 -18.03 17.45 -7.06
C ILE A 94 -16.56 17.18 -7.41
N ILE A 95 -16.04 17.78 -8.48
CA ILE A 95 -14.63 17.65 -8.87
C ILE A 95 -13.72 18.14 -7.74
N LYS A 96 -14.01 19.29 -7.14
CA LYS A 96 -13.25 19.83 -6.02
C LYS A 96 -13.22 18.89 -4.81
N GLU A 97 -14.35 18.26 -4.47
CA GLU A 97 -14.43 17.29 -3.38
C GLU A 97 -13.62 16.02 -3.68
N ILE A 98 -13.68 15.50 -4.90
CA ILE A 98 -12.88 14.35 -5.33
C ILE A 98 -11.37 14.66 -5.19
N TYR A 99 -10.94 15.83 -5.67
CA TYR A 99 -9.53 16.21 -5.58
C TYR A 99 -9.09 16.57 -4.15
N ALA A 100 -9.98 17.04 -3.29
CA ALA A 100 -9.66 17.33 -1.89
C ALA A 100 -9.20 16.08 -1.12
N ILE A 101 -9.72 14.91 -1.47
CA ILE A 101 -9.34 13.62 -0.89
C ILE A 101 -8.28 12.92 -1.76
N GLY A 102 -8.47 12.94 -3.07
CA GLY A 102 -7.61 12.21 -4.02
C GLY A 102 -6.20 12.78 -4.15
N LEU A 103 -6.04 14.10 -4.18
CA LEU A 103 -4.72 14.72 -4.34
C LEU A 103 -3.76 14.40 -3.17
N PRO A 104 -4.16 14.50 -1.90
CA PRO A 104 -3.36 14.02 -0.77
C PRO A 104 -2.96 12.55 -0.90
N ALA A 105 -3.85 11.69 -1.38
CA ALA A 105 -3.57 10.27 -1.56
C ALA A 105 -2.55 10.02 -2.70
N ILE A 106 -2.66 10.74 -3.82
CA ILE A 106 -1.70 10.70 -4.93
C ILE A 106 -0.32 11.13 -4.45
N ILE A 107 -0.22 12.25 -3.73
CA ILE A 107 1.05 12.74 -3.18
C ILE A 107 1.63 11.71 -2.22
N ALA A 108 0.82 11.14 -1.32
CA ALA A 108 1.25 10.12 -0.38
C ALA A 108 1.85 8.89 -1.09
N GLN A 109 1.27 8.48 -2.22
CA GLN A 109 1.78 7.36 -3.01
C GLN A 109 3.07 7.72 -3.76
N ALA A 110 3.17 8.92 -4.31
CA ALA A 110 4.37 9.41 -5.00
C ALA A 110 5.58 9.53 -4.06
N LEU A 111 5.35 9.88 -2.79
CA LEU A 111 6.41 9.96 -1.77
C LEU A 111 7.16 8.64 -1.56
N MET A 112 6.51 7.49 -1.74
CA MET A 112 7.17 6.18 -1.67
C MET A 112 8.29 6.06 -2.71
N SER A 113 8.04 6.48 -3.95
CA SER A 113 9.03 6.44 -5.01
C SER A 113 10.19 7.41 -4.75
N ILE A 114 9.88 8.61 -4.25
CA ILE A 114 10.88 9.61 -3.88
C ILE A 114 11.77 9.08 -2.77
N MET A 115 11.19 8.47 -1.73
CA MET A 115 11.93 7.87 -0.61
C MET A 115 12.91 6.82 -1.11
N VAL A 116 12.47 5.88 -1.93
CA VAL A 116 13.33 4.83 -2.49
C VAL A 116 14.47 5.42 -3.32
N TYR A 117 14.18 6.42 -4.15
CA TYR A 117 15.19 7.09 -4.95
C TYR A 117 16.27 7.77 -4.08
N VAL A 118 15.85 8.57 -3.09
CA VAL A 118 16.78 9.28 -2.21
C VAL A 118 17.56 8.32 -1.31
N MET A 119 16.94 7.24 -0.81
CA MET A 119 17.64 6.18 -0.07
C MET A 119 18.75 5.54 -0.91
N ASN A 120 18.51 5.28 -2.20
CA ASN A 120 19.54 4.78 -3.11
C ASN A 120 20.68 5.80 -3.29
N LEU A 121 20.39 7.11 -3.33
CA LEU A 121 21.43 8.14 -3.36
C LEU A 121 22.26 8.17 -2.05
N ILE A 122 21.58 8.04 -0.90
CA ILE A 122 22.26 7.98 0.41
C ILE A 122 23.21 6.77 0.48
N LEU A 123 22.81 5.62 -0.06
CA LEU A 123 23.58 4.37 -0.06
C LEU A 123 24.61 4.27 -1.19
N LYS A 124 24.69 5.24 -2.10
CA LYS A 124 25.59 5.21 -3.26
C LYS A 124 27.09 4.97 -2.90
N PHE A 125 27.50 5.32 -1.68
CA PHE A 125 28.88 5.10 -1.21
C PHE A 125 29.22 3.61 -1.00
N SER A 126 28.21 2.73 -0.89
CA SER A 126 28.40 1.28 -0.72
C SER A 126 27.48 0.52 -1.70
N PRO A 127 28.00 0.13 -2.89
CA PRO A 127 27.21 -0.60 -3.91
C PRO A 127 26.56 -1.88 -3.36
N SER A 128 27.27 -2.62 -2.49
CA SER A 128 26.71 -3.82 -1.86
C SER A 128 25.54 -3.52 -0.93
N ALA A 129 25.60 -2.42 -0.16
CA ALA A 129 24.50 -1.99 0.68
C ALA A 129 23.33 -1.47 -0.15
N GLN A 130 23.59 -0.76 -1.24
CA GLN A 130 22.56 -0.29 -2.17
C GLN A 130 21.81 -1.47 -2.83
N THR A 131 22.55 -2.48 -3.29
CA THR A 131 21.97 -3.71 -3.85
C THR A 131 21.14 -4.45 -2.78
N ALA A 132 21.68 -4.59 -1.57
CA ALA A 132 20.98 -5.20 -0.43
C ALA A 132 19.65 -4.50 -0.12
N TYR A 133 19.64 -3.16 -0.12
CA TYR A 133 18.41 -2.38 0.06
C TYR A 133 17.41 -2.64 -1.04
N GLY A 134 17.84 -2.66 -2.30
CA GLY A 134 16.94 -2.93 -3.44
C GLY A 134 16.32 -4.34 -3.38
N LEU A 135 17.08 -5.34 -2.95
CA LEU A 135 16.56 -6.70 -2.75
C LEU A 135 15.61 -6.77 -1.55
N PHE A 136 16.00 -6.16 -0.44
CA PHE A 136 15.14 -6.06 0.75
C PHE A 136 13.82 -5.36 0.45
N TYR A 137 13.84 -4.28 -0.32
CA TYR A 137 12.66 -3.53 -0.70
C TYR A 137 11.61 -4.40 -1.41
N LYS A 138 12.04 -5.37 -2.22
CA LYS A 138 11.11 -6.33 -2.85
C LYS A 138 10.41 -7.22 -1.81
N VAL A 139 11.15 -7.70 -0.80
CA VAL A 139 10.58 -8.47 0.32
C VAL A 139 9.61 -7.61 1.13
N GLN A 140 10.02 -6.39 1.46
CA GLN A 140 9.20 -5.43 2.19
C GLN A 140 7.88 -5.13 1.44
N GLN A 141 7.94 -4.90 0.14
CA GLN A 141 6.74 -4.68 -0.69
C GLN A 141 5.78 -5.86 -0.60
N PHE A 142 6.29 -7.09 -0.67
CA PHE A 142 5.45 -8.28 -0.56
C PHE A 142 4.73 -8.35 0.79
N VAL A 143 5.42 -8.06 1.90
CA VAL A 143 4.82 -8.02 3.24
C VAL A 143 3.83 -6.87 3.37
N LEU A 144 4.18 -5.68 2.89
CA LEU A 144 3.31 -4.50 2.97
C LEU A 144 2.08 -4.58 2.09
N PHE A 145 2.07 -5.39 1.02
CA PHE A 145 0.86 -5.62 0.22
C PHE A 145 -0.28 -6.22 1.05
N LEU A 146 0.04 -7.02 2.08
CA LEU A 146 -0.97 -7.50 3.02
C LEU A 146 -1.60 -6.35 3.82
N ALA A 147 -0.78 -5.39 4.27
CA ALA A 147 -1.27 -4.21 4.98
C ALA A 147 -2.09 -3.29 4.05
N PHE A 148 -1.66 -3.09 2.81
CA PHE A 148 -2.42 -2.32 1.82
C PHE A 148 -3.75 -2.98 1.48
N GLY A 149 -3.77 -4.30 1.30
CA GLY A 149 -5.02 -5.05 1.08
C GLY A 149 -6.01 -4.91 2.24
N LEU A 150 -5.53 -5.01 3.48
CA LEU A 150 -6.37 -4.77 4.67
C LEU A 150 -6.84 -3.31 4.76
N ARG A 151 -5.98 -2.34 4.50
CA ARG A 151 -6.37 -0.92 4.43
C ARG A 151 -7.52 -0.73 3.43
N ASP A 152 -7.38 -1.30 2.24
CA ASP A 152 -8.37 -1.16 1.17
C ASP A 152 -9.70 -1.87 1.51
N ALA A 153 -9.67 -2.92 2.34
CA ALA A 153 -10.87 -3.57 2.86
C ALA A 153 -11.51 -2.78 4.02
N ILE A 154 -10.72 -2.24 4.93
CA ILE A 154 -11.19 -1.53 6.12
C ILE A 154 -11.77 -0.15 5.75
N THR A 155 -11.16 0.56 4.81
CA THR A 155 -11.55 1.91 4.42
C THR A 155 -13.02 2.01 4.02
N PRO A 156 -13.56 1.21 3.09
CA PRO A 156 -14.99 1.29 2.73
C PRO A 156 -15.92 0.86 3.86
N ILE A 157 -15.51 -0.07 4.72
CA ILE A 157 -16.32 -0.51 5.88
C ILE A 157 -16.52 0.65 6.86
N ILE A 158 -15.44 1.36 7.18
CA ILE A 158 -15.49 2.51 8.08
C ILE A 158 -16.22 3.68 7.43
N ALA A 159 -15.96 3.97 6.14
CA ALA A 159 -16.63 5.05 5.42
C ALA A 159 -18.15 4.84 5.35
N PHE A 160 -18.60 3.60 5.06
CA PHE A 160 -20.01 3.24 5.06
C PHE A 160 -20.64 3.38 6.46
N ALA A 161 -19.94 2.90 7.49
CA ALA A 161 -20.39 3.05 8.88
C ALA A 161 -20.46 4.53 9.30
N TYR A 162 -19.55 5.38 8.80
CA TYR A 162 -19.55 6.82 9.04
C TYR A 162 -20.74 7.49 8.35
N GLY A 163 -21.03 7.15 7.08
CA GLY A 163 -22.19 7.63 6.35
C GLY A 163 -23.52 7.25 7.01
N MET A 164 -23.59 6.07 7.67
CA MET A 164 -24.77 5.65 8.45
C MET A 164 -24.84 6.29 9.85
N GLY A 165 -23.85 7.05 10.28
CA GLY A 165 -23.81 7.62 11.63
C GLY A 165 -23.57 6.58 12.75
N SER A 166 -23.17 5.35 12.43
CA SER A 166 -23.04 4.25 13.41
C SER A 166 -21.71 4.28 14.15
N LYS A 167 -21.66 4.97 15.28
CA LYS A 167 -20.50 5.09 16.16
C LYS A 167 -19.88 3.73 16.55
N LYS A 168 -20.71 2.75 16.88
CA LYS A 168 -20.27 1.41 17.28
C LYS A 168 -19.52 0.73 16.12
N ARG A 169 -20.11 0.71 14.92
CA ARG A 169 -19.50 0.06 13.74
C ARG A 169 -18.17 0.72 13.35
N ILE A 170 -18.06 2.05 13.48
CA ILE A 170 -16.80 2.77 13.22
C ILE A 170 -15.73 2.32 14.21
N LYS A 171 -16.04 2.31 15.52
CA LYS A 171 -15.09 1.88 16.57
C LYS A 171 -14.67 0.42 16.39
N ASP A 172 -15.60 -0.46 16.07
CA ASP A 172 -15.33 -1.87 15.81
C ASP A 172 -14.46 -2.04 14.55
N GLY A 173 -14.77 -1.32 13.47
CA GLY A 173 -13.97 -1.32 12.24
C GLY A 173 -12.52 -0.86 12.48
N ILE A 174 -12.32 0.21 13.24
CA ILE A 174 -10.99 0.69 13.63
C ILE A 174 -10.27 -0.35 14.49
N LYS A 175 -10.91 -0.87 15.53
CA LYS A 175 -10.33 -1.84 16.46
C LYS A 175 -9.90 -3.12 15.75
N TYR A 176 -10.83 -3.75 15.03
CA TYR A 176 -10.53 -5.01 14.35
C TYR A 176 -9.60 -4.81 13.15
N GLY A 177 -9.72 -3.69 12.45
CA GLY A 177 -8.81 -3.34 11.37
C GLY A 177 -7.36 -3.25 11.83
N LEU A 178 -7.10 -2.52 12.91
CA LEU A 178 -5.76 -2.42 13.50
C LEU A 178 -5.28 -3.76 14.06
N MET A 179 -6.17 -4.54 14.69
CA MET A 179 -5.83 -5.86 15.22
C MET A 179 -5.40 -6.82 14.12
N TYR A 180 -6.19 -6.98 13.06
CA TYR A 180 -5.87 -7.88 11.95
C TYR A 180 -4.60 -7.43 11.21
N THR A 181 -4.43 -6.12 11.01
CA THR A 181 -3.20 -5.60 10.41
C THR A 181 -1.99 -5.94 11.27
N SER A 182 -2.08 -5.77 12.60
CA SER A 182 -0.99 -6.12 13.51
C SER A 182 -0.65 -7.59 13.48
N VAL A 183 -1.65 -8.48 13.47
CA VAL A 183 -1.44 -9.93 13.38
C VAL A 183 -0.74 -10.32 12.08
N LEU A 184 -1.17 -9.77 10.93
CA LEU A 184 -0.53 -10.05 9.64
C LEU A 184 0.91 -9.51 9.60
N MET A 185 1.16 -8.34 10.19
CA MET A 185 2.52 -7.79 10.24
C MET A 185 3.44 -8.59 11.15
N ILE A 186 2.95 -9.11 12.28
CA ILE A 186 3.71 -10.04 13.13
C ILE A 186 4.07 -11.30 12.33
N PHE A 187 3.14 -11.84 11.56
CA PHE A 187 3.43 -12.97 10.68
C PHE A 187 4.49 -12.63 9.62
N GLY A 188 4.42 -11.44 9.03
CA GLY A 188 5.46 -10.93 8.12
C GLY A 188 6.84 -10.81 8.79
N ILE A 189 6.90 -10.32 10.04
CA ILE A 189 8.14 -10.28 10.83
C ILE A 189 8.69 -11.68 11.04
N LEU A 190 7.84 -12.63 11.48
CA LEU A 190 8.28 -14.00 11.73
C LEU A 190 8.87 -14.66 10.48
N ILE A 191 8.25 -14.50 9.31
CA ILE A 191 8.78 -15.03 8.05
C ILE A 191 10.16 -14.41 7.73
N THR A 192 10.28 -13.10 7.87
CA THR A 192 11.53 -12.39 7.52
C THR A 192 12.65 -12.67 8.52
N GLU A 193 12.33 -12.91 9.81
CA GLU A 193 13.32 -13.23 10.85
C GLU A 193 13.74 -14.70 10.85
N ILE A 194 12.84 -15.62 10.50
CA ILE A 194 13.15 -17.06 10.47
C ILE A 194 13.94 -17.42 9.20
N PHE A 195 13.62 -16.80 8.06
CA PHE A 195 14.15 -17.20 6.75
C PHE A 195 15.04 -16.15 6.05
N PRO A 196 15.81 -15.31 6.74
CA PRO A 196 16.59 -14.25 6.06
C PRO A 196 17.66 -14.83 5.12
N SER A 197 18.30 -15.94 5.52
CA SER A 197 19.28 -16.63 4.69
C SER A 197 18.68 -17.30 3.45
N SER A 198 17.49 -17.84 3.56
CA SER A 198 16.75 -18.44 2.44
C SER A 198 16.36 -17.38 1.41
N PHE A 199 15.89 -16.22 1.87
CA PHE A 199 15.63 -15.08 0.98
C PHE A 199 16.92 -14.56 0.31
N ALA A 200 18.04 -14.50 1.05
CA ALA A 200 19.30 -14.08 0.48
C ALA A 200 19.78 -15.04 -0.64
N THR A 201 19.52 -16.33 -0.50
CA THR A 201 19.80 -17.34 -1.53
C THR A 201 18.82 -17.23 -2.70
N LEU A 202 17.51 -17.10 -2.43
CA LEU A 202 16.45 -16.97 -3.44
C LEU A 202 16.71 -15.76 -4.36
N PHE A 203 17.09 -14.62 -3.78
CA PHE A 203 17.36 -13.40 -4.53
C PHE A 203 18.82 -13.30 -5.04
N ASN A 204 19.61 -14.35 -4.88
CA ASN A 204 21.01 -14.40 -5.30
C ASN A 204 21.81 -13.16 -4.85
N ALA A 205 21.77 -12.88 -3.55
CA ALA A 205 22.32 -11.65 -2.97
C ALA A 205 23.86 -11.52 -3.12
N GLY A 206 24.58 -12.58 -3.46
CA GLY A 206 26.02 -12.57 -3.75
C GLY A 206 26.86 -11.85 -2.67
N SER A 207 27.65 -10.87 -3.09
CA SER A 207 28.48 -10.04 -2.19
C SER A 207 27.69 -9.14 -1.25
N SER A 208 26.40 -8.96 -1.48
CA SER A 208 25.50 -8.12 -0.67
C SER A 208 24.79 -8.89 0.44
N ARG A 209 25.08 -10.21 0.59
CA ARG A 209 24.35 -11.12 1.48
C ARG A 209 24.31 -10.65 2.93
N GLU A 210 25.44 -10.24 3.49
CA GLU A 210 25.50 -9.79 4.89
C GLU A 210 24.68 -8.52 5.12
N TYR A 211 24.79 -7.55 4.21
CA TYR A 211 24.01 -6.31 4.28
C TYR A 211 22.49 -6.58 4.11
N PHE A 212 22.13 -7.54 3.24
CA PHE A 212 20.76 -7.94 3.03
C PHE A 212 20.17 -8.62 4.29
N ILE A 213 20.88 -9.57 4.89
CA ILE A 213 20.45 -10.22 6.13
C ILE A 213 20.34 -9.20 7.27
N GLY A 214 21.30 -8.27 7.37
CA GLY A 214 21.26 -7.18 8.34
C GLY A 214 20.04 -6.27 8.12
N ALA A 215 19.73 -5.91 6.87
CA ALA A 215 18.54 -5.15 6.52
C ALA A 215 17.25 -5.92 6.88
N MET A 216 17.17 -7.22 6.53
CA MET A 216 16.05 -8.09 6.88
C MET A 216 15.75 -8.06 8.37
N ARG A 217 16.75 -8.30 9.22
CA ARG A 217 16.57 -8.38 10.68
C ARG A 217 16.24 -7.05 11.33
N ILE A 218 16.85 -5.95 10.88
CA ILE A 218 16.65 -4.65 11.54
C ILE A 218 15.37 -3.98 11.04
N ILE A 219 15.14 -3.97 9.71
CA ILE A 219 14.01 -3.23 9.16
C ILE A 219 12.71 -3.99 9.39
N SER A 220 12.71 -5.33 9.43
CA SER A 220 11.50 -6.13 9.71
C SER A 220 10.82 -5.76 11.04
N ILE A 221 11.59 -5.34 12.04
CA ILE A 221 11.05 -4.85 13.33
C ILE A 221 10.05 -3.70 13.10
N SER A 222 10.25 -2.91 12.06
CA SER A 222 9.36 -1.81 11.73
C SER A 222 8.02 -2.24 11.13
N PHE A 223 7.86 -3.46 10.65
CA PHE A 223 6.67 -3.89 9.89
C PHE A 223 5.37 -3.73 10.67
N ILE A 224 5.38 -4.01 11.98
CA ILE A 224 4.17 -3.80 12.80
C ILE A 224 3.74 -2.33 12.80
N PHE A 225 4.68 -1.42 13.00
CA PHE A 225 4.41 0.02 13.01
C PHE A 225 4.05 0.52 11.61
N ALA A 226 4.75 0.03 10.57
CA ALA A 226 4.45 0.35 9.18
C ALA A 226 3.04 -0.09 8.78
N GLY A 227 2.62 -1.31 9.17
CA GLY A 227 1.26 -1.79 8.93
C GLY A 227 0.21 -0.94 9.66
N ILE A 228 0.42 -0.61 10.93
CA ILE A 228 -0.47 0.28 11.69
C ILE A 228 -0.56 1.66 11.02
N ASN A 229 0.56 2.22 10.56
CA ASN A 229 0.57 3.49 9.85
C ASN A 229 -0.21 3.42 8.52
N VAL A 230 -0.11 2.32 7.78
CA VAL A 230 -0.90 2.08 6.57
C VAL A 230 -2.39 1.98 6.90
N ALA A 231 -2.76 1.27 7.97
CA ALA A 231 -4.14 1.20 8.43
C ALA A 231 -4.67 2.57 8.87
N TYR A 232 -3.87 3.38 9.58
CA TYR A 232 -4.23 4.76 9.93
C TYR A 232 -4.57 5.60 8.70
N GLN A 233 -3.78 5.50 7.62
CA GLN A 233 -4.07 6.23 6.38
C GLN A 233 -5.47 5.91 5.84
N GLY A 234 -5.85 4.62 5.80
CA GLY A 234 -7.18 4.20 5.37
C GLY A 234 -8.29 4.69 6.30
N ILE A 235 -8.07 4.62 7.62
CA ILE A 235 -9.02 5.10 8.63
C ILE A 235 -9.23 6.61 8.50
N TYR A 236 -8.16 7.40 8.31
CA TYR A 236 -8.29 8.84 8.12
C TYR A 236 -9.06 9.16 6.84
N GLN A 237 -8.71 8.53 5.72
CA GLN A 237 -9.41 8.71 4.44
C GLN A 237 -10.90 8.37 4.57
N ALA A 238 -11.24 7.29 5.28
CA ALA A 238 -12.63 6.89 5.53
C ALA A 238 -13.42 7.89 6.38
N LEU A 239 -12.72 8.70 7.18
CA LEU A 239 -13.30 9.72 8.06
C LEU A 239 -13.04 11.15 7.53
N ASP A 240 -12.86 11.34 6.23
CA ASP A 240 -12.53 12.62 5.57
C ASP A 240 -11.28 13.33 6.15
N GLY A 241 -10.31 12.56 6.61
CA GLY A 241 -9.03 13.02 7.13
C GLY A 241 -7.91 12.89 6.12
N GLY A 242 -8.10 13.38 4.89
CA GLY A 242 -7.10 13.30 3.83
C GLY A 242 -5.78 13.97 4.18
N MET A 243 -5.83 15.10 4.90
CA MET A 243 -4.63 15.82 5.34
C MET A 243 -3.84 15.07 6.41
N GLU A 244 -4.50 14.44 7.37
CA GLU A 244 -3.86 13.60 8.38
C GLU A 244 -3.17 12.40 7.74
N SER A 245 -3.81 11.77 6.74
CA SER A 245 -3.22 10.70 5.93
C SER A 245 -1.95 11.18 5.20
N LEU A 246 -1.99 12.36 4.58
CA LEU A 246 -0.85 12.95 3.89
C LEU A 246 0.30 13.28 4.86
N ILE A 247 0.00 13.88 6.02
CA ILE A 247 1.02 14.24 7.02
C ILE A 247 1.76 12.97 7.50
N ILE A 248 1.05 11.89 7.82
CA ILE A 248 1.68 10.63 8.20
C ILE A 248 2.57 10.10 7.06
N SER A 249 2.13 10.18 5.81
CA SER A 249 2.93 9.76 4.67
C SER A 249 4.20 10.60 4.51
N LEU A 250 4.09 11.91 4.67
CA LEU A 250 5.24 12.84 4.64
C LEU A 250 6.25 12.53 5.74
N LEU A 251 5.78 12.33 6.97
CA LEU A 251 6.65 12.00 8.12
C LEU A 251 7.42 10.71 7.86
N ARG A 252 6.73 9.65 7.41
CA ARG A 252 7.31 8.33 7.17
C ARG A 252 8.31 8.31 6.01
N GLN A 253 7.99 9.00 4.92
CA GLN A 253 8.67 8.82 3.65
C GLN A 253 9.67 9.92 3.31
N LEU A 254 9.60 11.06 3.99
CA LEU A 254 10.45 12.20 3.68
C LEU A 254 11.05 12.82 4.96
N VAL A 255 10.19 13.31 5.87
CA VAL A 255 10.59 14.25 6.92
C VAL A 255 11.43 13.59 8.01
N ILE A 256 11.16 12.33 8.37
CA ILE A 256 11.89 11.64 9.44
C ILE A 256 12.95 10.71 8.83
N ILE A 257 12.57 9.85 7.89
CA ILE A 257 13.46 8.80 7.40
C ILE A 257 14.68 9.33 6.67
N LEU A 258 14.50 10.30 5.76
CA LEU A 258 15.60 10.76 4.92
C LEU A 258 16.66 11.57 5.71
N PRO A 259 16.29 12.53 6.58
CA PRO A 259 17.29 13.19 7.44
C PRO A 259 17.98 12.21 8.38
N LEU A 260 17.25 11.26 8.97
CA LEU A 260 17.83 10.28 9.88
C LEU A 260 18.80 9.34 9.17
N ALA A 261 18.41 8.79 8.01
CA ALA A 261 19.30 7.96 7.18
C ALA A 261 20.51 8.77 6.67
N GLY A 262 20.32 10.03 6.32
CA GLY A 262 21.39 10.95 5.94
C GLY A 262 22.41 11.15 7.07
N ILE A 263 21.95 11.45 8.27
CA ILE A 263 22.80 11.60 9.47
C ILE A 263 23.56 10.29 9.72
N PHE A 264 22.88 9.15 9.74
CA PHE A 264 23.49 7.85 9.96
C PHE A 264 24.54 7.53 8.87
N SER A 265 24.29 7.89 7.62
CA SER A 265 25.24 7.70 6.54
C SER A 265 26.54 8.49 6.75
N ILE A 266 26.48 9.68 7.38
CA ILE A 266 27.69 10.47 7.72
C ILE A 266 28.56 9.73 8.74
N PHE A 267 27.94 9.12 9.77
CA PHE A 267 28.67 8.32 10.76
C PHE A 267 29.32 7.09 10.13
N VAL A 268 28.61 6.42 9.23
CA VAL A 268 29.13 5.25 8.50
C VAL A 268 30.30 5.63 7.61
N ARG A 269 30.19 6.71 6.83
CA ARG A 269 31.27 7.21 5.95
C ARG A 269 32.52 7.65 6.71
N LYS A 270 32.37 8.11 7.95
CA LYS A 270 33.47 8.48 8.83
C LYS A 270 34.08 7.27 9.56
N GLY A 271 33.67 6.04 9.26
CA GLY A 271 34.14 4.82 9.90
C GLY A 271 33.76 4.66 11.38
N ARG A 272 32.81 5.46 11.86
CA ARG A 272 32.33 5.44 13.27
C ARG A 272 31.27 4.40 13.55
N ALA A 273 30.65 3.84 12.50
CA ALA A 273 29.59 2.82 12.60
C ALA A 273 29.55 1.95 11.34
N GLY A 274 29.00 0.76 11.48
CA GLY A 274 28.70 -0.13 10.34
C GLY A 274 27.46 0.33 9.56
N VAL A 275 27.30 -0.15 8.33
CA VAL A 275 26.17 0.16 7.44
C VAL A 275 24.82 -0.16 8.09
N SER A 276 24.76 -1.15 8.97
CA SER A 276 23.56 -1.55 9.72
C SER A 276 22.92 -0.39 10.51
N LEU A 277 23.71 0.64 10.87
CA LEU A 277 23.15 1.83 11.52
C LEU A 277 22.10 2.52 10.65
N ILE A 278 22.28 2.53 9.32
CA ILE A 278 21.33 3.18 8.40
C ILE A 278 19.98 2.44 8.42
N TRP A 279 19.98 1.13 8.61
CA TRP A 279 18.76 0.33 8.68
C TRP A 279 17.87 0.71 9.88
N TRP A 280 18.47 1.18 10.97
CA TRP A 280 17.71 1.65 12.14
C TRP A 280 16.88 2.90 11.87
N ALA A 281 17.16 3.63 10.80
CA ALA A 281 16.31 4.75 10.39
C ALA A 281 14.85 4.32 10.15
N PHE A 282 14.60 3.10 9.66
CA PHE A 282 13.26 2.58 9.40
C PHE A 282 12.46 2.32 10.68
N PRO A 283 12.91 1.50 11.64
CA PRO A 283 12.19 1.27 12.88
C PRO A 283 11.91 2.57 13.67
N ILE A 284 12.89 3.45 13.76
CA ILE A 284 12.73 4.73 14.46
C ILE A 284 11.67 5.59 13.79
N THR A 285 11.72 5.70 12.46
CA THR A 285 10.74 6.48 11.69
C THR A 285 9.33 5.93 11.82
N GLU A 286 9.15 4.62 11.64
CA GLU A 286 7.83 4.01 11.68
C GLU A 286 7.21 4.06 13.07
N LEU A 287 8.01 3.89 14.11
CA LEU A 287 7.57 4.07 15.49
C LEU A 287 7.15 5.52 15.77
N ALA A 288 7.98 6.50 15.40
CA ALA A 288 7.66 7.92 15.60
C ALA A 288 6.37 8.31 14.87
N ALA A 289 6.23 7.90 13.61
CA ALA A 289 5.02 8.15 12.82
C ALA A 289 3.79 7.46 13.43
N CYS A 290 3.94 6.24 13.98
CA CYS A 290 2.85 5.51 14.63
C CYS A 290 2.35 6.24 15.89
N LEU A 291 3.25 6.79 16.70
CA LEU A 291 2.89 7.58 17.87
C LEU A 291 2.15 8.87 17.50
N ILE A 292 2.63 9.59 16.48
CA ILE A 292 1.97 10.79 15.96
C ILE A 292 0.59 10.41 15.36
N GLY A 293 0.53 9.32 14.61
CA GLY A 293 -0.71 8.78 14.04
C GLY A 293 -1.74 8.44 15.12
N PHE A 294 -1.31 7.86 16.22
CA PHE A 294 -2.22 7.60 17.34
C PHE A 294 -2.86 8.87 17.92
N VAL A 295 -2.09 9.95 18.02
CA VAL A 295 -2.61 11.26 18.46
C VAL A 295 -3.65 11.79 17.46
N PHE A 296 -3.35 11.70 16.16
CA PHE A 296 -4.30 12.09 15.10
C PHE A 296 -5.56 11.23 15.12
N LEU A 297 -5.41 9.91 15.31
CA LEU A 297 -6.56 9.01 15.41
C LEU A 297 -7.50 9.43 16.57
N LYS A 298 -6.96 9.66 17.75
CA LYS A 298 -7.76 10.15 18.90
C LYS A 298 -8.45 11.47 18.60
N LYS A 299 -7.75 12.41 17.96
CA LYS A 299 -8.31 13.71 17.57
C LYS A 299 -9.48 13.55 16.60
N ILE A 300 -9.30 12.77 15.53
CA ILE A 300 -10.34 12.51 14.53
C ILE A 300 -11.53 11.79 15.17
N GLN A 301 -11.29 10.78 15.99
CA GLN A 301 -12.38 10.08 16.70
C GLN A 301 -13.20 11.04 17.56
N LYS A 302 -12.56 11.93 18.31
CA LYS A 302 -13.24 12.93 19.15
C LYS A 302 -14.06 13.91 18.32
N ILE A 303 -13.55 14.38 17.18
CA ILE A 303 -14.21 15.40 16.36
C ILE A 303 -15.32 14.78 15.48
N LYS A 304 -15.07 13.63 14.86
CA LYS A 304 -15.93 13.04 13.83
C LYS A 304 -16.80 11.90 14.33
N VAL A 305 -16.31 11.08 15.27
CA VAL A 305 -17.02 9.86 15.70
C VAL A 305 -17.80 10.09 16.99
N GLU A 306 -17.24 10.80 17.98
CA GLU A 306 -17.91 11.01 19.26
C GLU A 306 -19.12 11.97 19.18
N ARG A 307 -19.17 12.77 18.14
CA ARG A 307 -20.29 13.70 17.87
C ARG A 307 -21.50 13.03 17.21
N LEU A 308 -21.36 11.79 16.75
CA LEU A 308 -22.47 11.03 16.18
C LEU A 308 -23.43 10.63 17.31
N THR A 309 -24.71 10.72 17.03
CA THR A 309 -25.80 10.51 18.01
C THR A 309 -26.22 9.05 18.14
N HIS A 310 -25.75 8.15 17.25
CA HIS A 310 -26.10 6.72 17.21
C HIS A 310 -24.90 5.78 17.20
#